data_65dba3895067ecc0f295f579bf09c6d7
#
_entry.id   65dba3895067ecc0f295f579bf09c6d7
#
_cell.length_a   1.000
_cell.length_b   1.000
_cell.length_c   1.000
_cell.angle_alpha   90.00
_cell.angle_beta   90.00
_cell.angle_gamma   90.00
#
_symmetry.space_group_name_H-M   'P 1'
#
loop_
_entity.id
_entity.type
_entity.pdbx_description
1 polymer ?
#
loop_
_entity_poly.entity_id
_entity_poly.type
_entity_poly.pdbx_seq_one_letter_code
_entity_poly.pdbx_strand_id
1 'polypeptide(L)'
;MSDRGQAFTLEAITASLLLIGGLVFALQATAVTPLSASTSSQHIENQQQAAAEGVLTTGLDDGSLRRALLYWNDSANDGSGGFHDAREEGYYVDKTPANAFGRSLNRTFTSRNIVVNVYVYYEEAGREKQQRMVYRGEPSDNAVSASTTVTLYEGARLYAEDGSPATTTITNDTFYAPNATSGGSYNTLRVELIAWRQ
;
A
#
# COMPACT_ATOMS: atom_id res chain seq x y z
N MET A 1 -75.21 -22.74 12.63
CA MET A 1 -73.96 -23.35 12.04
C MET A 1 -73.01 -22.32 11.42
N SER A 2 -73.27 -21.01 11.53
CA SER A 2 -72.40 -19.96 10.92
C SER A 2 -71.27 -19.51 11.75
N ASP A 3 -71.30 -19.66 13.08
CA ASP A 3 -70.20 -19.11 13.96
C ASP A 3 -68.85 -19.82 13.87
N ARG A 4 -68.87 -21.12 13.52
CA ARG A 4 -67.59 -21.85 13.36
C ARG A 4 -66.79 -21.44 12.13
N GLY A 5 -67.49 -21.06 11.05
CA GLY A 5 -66.83 -20.59 9.81
C GLY A 5 -66.19 -19.23 9.99
N GLN A 6 -66.77 -18.35 10.79
CA GLN A 6 -66.18 -17.02 11.08
C GLN A 6 -64.95 -17.10 12.00
N ALA A 7 -64.93 -18.04 12.96
CA ALA A 7 -63.76 -18.25 13.82
C ALA A 7 -62.53 -18.70 13.03
N PHE A 8 -62.67 -19.64 12.10
CA PHE A 8 -61.56 -20.10 11.26
C PHE A 8 -61.04 -19.04 10.30
N THR A 9 -61.91 -18.16 9.76
CA THR A 9 -61.47 -17.05 8.91
C THR A 9 -60.69 -15.99 9.70
N LEU A 10 -61.13 -15.69 10.91
CA LEU A 10 -60.44 -14.74 11.81
C LEU A 10 -59.07 -15.27 12.24
N GLU A 11 -58.97 -16.55 12.55
CA GLU A 11 -57.73 -17.24 12.90
C GLU A 11 -56.76 -17.24 11.72
N ALA A 12 -57.23 -17.53 10.50
CA ALA A 12 -56.39 -17.50 9.29
C ALA A 12 -55.87 -16.11 8.97
N ILE A 13 -56.68 -15.06 9.17
CA ILE A 13 -56.24 -13.67 8.97
C ILE A 13 -55.18 -13.26 9.99
N THR A 14 -55.39 -13.59 11.28
CA THR A 14 -54.41 -13.28 12.32
C THR A 14 -53.11 -14.04 12.11
N ALA A 15 -53.13 -15.31 11.75
CA ALA A 15 -51.96 -16.09 11.44
C ALA A 15 -51.18 -15.51 10.23
N SER A 16 -51.90 -15.09 9.19
CA SER A 16 -51.29 -14.48 8.01
C SER A 16 -50.61 -13.16 8.33
N LEU A 17 -51.20 -12.31 9.16
CA LEU A 17 -50.62 -11.04 9.61
C LEU A 17 -49.34 -11.24 10.44
N LEU A 18 -49.36 -12.24 11.31
CA LEU A 18 -48.17 -12.58 12.14
C LEU A 18 -47.03 -13.12 11.27
N LEU A 19 -47.34 -13.96 10.27
CA LEU A 19 -46.33 -14.46 9.32
C LEU A 19 -45.72 -13.33 8.47
N ILE A 20 -46.56 -12.45 7.92
CA ILE A 20 -46.11 -11.32 7.13
C ILE A 20 -45.30 -10.36 8.01
N GLY A 21 -45.76 -10.04 9.23
CA GLY A 21 -45.03 -9.19 10.18
C GLY A 21 -43.68 -9.77 10.59
N GLY A 22 -43.64 -11.09 10.85
CA GLY A 22 -42.38 -11.80 11.13
C GLY A 22 -41.42 -11.80 9.95
N LEU A 23 -41.92 -11.98 8.72
CA LEU A 23 -41.09 -11.94 7.53
C LEU A 23 -40.52 -10.53 7.28
N VAL A 24 -41.35 -9.48 7.41
CA VAL A 24 -40.93 -8.09 7.27
C VAL A 24 -39.86 -7.72 8.33
N PHE A 25 -40.09 -8.16 9.58
CA PHE A 25 -39.11 -7.96 10.65
C PHE A 25 -37.78 -8.67 10.38
N ALA A 26 -37.82 -9.91 9.91
CA ALA A 26 -36.62 -10.66 9.55
C ALA A 26 -35.84 -9.99 8.40
N LEU A 27 -36.53 -9.48 7.39
CA LEU A 27 -35.94 -8.76 6.26
C LEU A 27 -35.31 -7.42 6.72
N GLN A 28 -35.92 -6.70 7.64
CA GLN A 28 -35.37 -5.46 8.20
C GLN A 28 -34.14 -5.74 9.08
N ALA A 29 -34.15 -6.80 9.89
CA ALA A 29 -33.02 -7.17 10.74
C ALA A 29 -31.78 -7.57 9.91
N THR A 30 -31.95 -8.20 8.75
CA THR A 30 -30.84 -8.55 7.85
C THR A 30 -30.30 -7.37 7.03
N ALA A 31 -31.12 -6.33 6.79
CA ALA A 31 -30.70 -5.17 6.00
C ALA A 31 -29.80 -4.18 6.76
N VAL A 32 -29.81 -4.20 8.10
CA VAL A 32 -29.05 -3.22 8.91
C VAL A 32 -27.59 -3.65 9.15
N THR A 33 -27.30 -4.95 9.18
CA THR A 33 -25.97 -5.47 9.50
C THR A 33 -24.90 -5.27 8.41
N PRO A 34 -25.15 -5.34 7.10
CA PRO A 34 -24.12 -5.13 6.09
C PRO A 34 -23.63 -3.68 5.99
N LEU A 35 -24.50 -2.70 6.24
CA LEU A 35 -24.19 -1.28 6.04
C LEU A 35 -23.22 -0.74 7.11
N SER A 36 -23.39 -1.15 8.36
CA SER A 36 -22.52 -0.70 9.46
C SER A 36 -21.12 -1.34 9.40
N ALA A 37 -21.01 -2.59 8.97
CA ALA A 37 -19.71 -3.23 8.74
C ALA A 37 -18.95 -2.60 7.58
N SER A 38 -19.63 -2.25 6.49
CA SER A 38 -19.03 -1.59 5.31
C SER A 38 -18.51 -0.19 5.63
N THR A 39 -19.25 0.64 6.36
CA THR A 39 -18.81 2.00 6.73
C THR A 39 -17.64 2.00 7.70
N SER A 40 -17.56 1.04 8.61
CA SER A 40 -16.42 0.88 9.53
C SER A 40 -15.14 0.51 8.78
N SER A 41 -15.22 -0.40 7.80
CA SER A 41 -14.08 -0.80 6.98
C SER A 41 -13.57 0.37 6.12
N GLN A 42 -14.47 1.11 5.46
CA GLN A 42 -14.10 2.28 4.66
C GLN A 42 -13.41 3.37 5.48
N HIS A 43 -13.81 3.57 6.73
CA HIS A 43 -13.14 4.56 7.59
C HIS A 43 -11.69 4.15 7.91
N ILE A 44 -11.45 2.87 8.16
CA ILE A 44 -10.10 2.32 8.40
C ILE A 44 -9.24 2.43 7.13
N GLU A 45 -9.79 2.06 5.99
CA GLU A 45 -9.11 2.18 4.68
C GLU A 45 -8.73 3.63 4.38
N ASN A 46 -9.65 4.58 4.55
CA ASN A 46 -9.37 6.00 4.37
C ASN A 46 -8.26 6.52 5.32
N GLN A 47 -8.24 6.06 6.57
CA GLN A 47 -7.16 6.41 7.51
C GLN A 47 -5.81 5.83 7.07
N GLN A 48 -5.78 4.60 6.58
CA GLN A 48 -4.55 3.97 6.09
C GLN A 48 -4.05 4.65 4.83
N GLN A 49 -4.95 5.00 3.90
CA GLN A 49 -4.61 5.73 2.69
C GLN A 49 -4.04 7.11 3.03
N ALA A 50 -4.69 7.88 3.88
CA ALA A 50 -4.19 9.20 4.32
C ALA A 50 -2.82 9.08 5.02
N ALA A 51 -2.60 8.00 5.79
CA ALA A 51 -1.30 7.73 6.41
C ALA A 51 -0.23 7.41 5.36
N ALA A 52 -0.56 6.66 4.31
CA ALA A 52 0.34 6.34 3.21
C ALA A 52 0.73 7.60 2.42
N GLU A 53 -0.23 8.43 2.07
CA GLU A 53 -0.01 9.73 1.43
C GLU A 53 0.86 10.64 2.30
N GLY A 54 0.58 10.69 3.62
CA GLY A 54 1.35 11.48 4.58
C GLY A 54 2.82 11.04 4.68
N VAL A 55 3.10 9.74 4.66
CA VAL A 55 4.49 9.23 4.68
C VAL A 55 5.22 9.59 3.39
N LEU A 56 4.57 9.45 2.24
CA LEU A 56 5.18 9.79 0.95
C LEU A 56 5.43 11.30 0.83
N THR A 57 4.46 12.13 1.19
CA THR A 57 4.57 13.59 1.15
C THR A 57 5.68 14.07 2.08
N THR A 58 5.69 13.62 3.33
CA THR A 58 6.75 13.97 4.29
C THR A 58 8.11 13.52 3.78
N GLY A 59 8.20 12.32 3.20
CA GLY A 59 9.44 11.79 2.64
C GLY A 59 9.96 12.58 1.43
N LEU A 60 9.05 13.17 0.64
CA LEU A 60 9.41 14.12 -0.42
C LEU A 60 9.96 15.42 0.15
N ASP A 61 9.21 16.03 1.08
CA ASP A 61 9.50 17.36 1.63
C ASP A 61 10.85 17.38 2.39
N ASP A 62 11.14 16.34 3.17
CA ASP A 62 12.40 16.21 3.91
C ASP A 62 13.55 15.54 3.13
N GLY A 63 13.25 15.09 1.89
CA GLY A 63 14.18 14.39 1.01
C GLY A 63 14.54 12.97 1.47
N SER A 64 13.90 12.43 2.49
CA SER A 64 14.20 11.08 2.99
C SER A 64 13.78 9.99 2.00
N LEU A 65 12.69 10.21 1.23
CA LEU A 65 12.28 9.30 0.17
C LEU A 65 13.34 9.23 -0.93
N ARG A 66 13.85 10.38 -1.40
CA ARG A 66 14.92 10.40 -2.39
C ARG A 66 16.18 9.69 -1.89
N ARG A 67 16.57 9.90 -0.63
CA ARG A 67 17.69 9.18 -0.02
C ARG A 67 17.46 7.68 0.05
N ALA A 68 16.21 7.25 0.33
CA ALA A 68 15.88 5.84 0.35
C ALA A 68 15.96 5.20 -1.04
N LEU A 69 15.54 5.90 -2.09
CA LEU A 69 15.66 5.43 -3.47
C LEU A 69 17.12 5.27 -3.91
N LEU A 70 17.99 6.14 -3.46
CA LEU A 70 19.43 6.14 -3.76
C LEU A 70 20.26 5.31 -2.76
N TYR A 71 19.63 4.66 -1.79
CA TYR A 71 20.30 3.78 -0.80
C TYR A 71 20.52 2.37 -1.41
N TRP A 72 21.31 2.35 -2.48
CA TRP A 72 21.51 1.21 -3.38
C TRP A 72 22.99 0.81 -3.44
N ASN A 73 23.25 -0.48 -3.43
CA ASN A 73 24.54 -1.10 -3.62
C ASN A 73 24.57 -1.89 -4.94
N ASP A 74 25.29 -1.39 -5.92
CA ASP A 74 25.45 -1.98 -7.24
C ASP A 74 26.20 -3.32 -7.22
N SER A 75 27.04 -3.53 -6.24
CA SER A 75 27.86 -4.74 -6.08
C SER A 75 27.16 -5.84 -5.25
N ALA A 76 25.94 -5.58 -4.70
CA ALA A 76 25.20 -6.59 -3.97
C ALA A 76 24.70 -7.71 -4.90
N ASN A 77 24.38 -8.88 -4.32
CA ASN A 77 23.73 -9.99 -5.02
C ASN A 77 24.48 -10.43 -6.29
N ASP A 78 25.76 -10.69 -6.15
CA ASP A 78 26.64 -11.12 -7.25
C ASP A 78 26.67 -10.14 -8.43
N GLY A 79 26.51 -8.84 -8.16
CA GLY A 79 26.52 -7.77 -9.15
C GLY A 79 25.14 -7.46 -9.76
N SER A 80 24.07 -8.09 -9.29
CA SER A 80 22.70 -7.73 -9.71
C SER A 80 22.18 -6.47 -9.01
N GLY A 81 22.89 -6.01 -7.97
CA GLY A 81 22.54 -4.88 -7.14
C GLY A 81 21.42 -5.17 -6.14
N GLY A 82 21.27 -4.28 -5.17
CA GLY A 82 20.24 -4.38 -4.13
C GLY A 82 20.26 -3.17 -3.20
N PHE A 83 19.19 -2.97 -2.46
CA PHE A 83 19.20 -1.98 -1.38
C PHE A 83 20.17 -2.43 -0.27
N HIS A 84 20.89 -1.49 0.33
CA HIS A 84 21.77 -1.80 1.46
C HIS A 84 21.02 -2.53 2.57
N ASP A 85 21.64 -3.52 3.19
CA ASP A 85 21.02 -4.39 4.20
C ASP A 85 19.80 -5.21 3.71
N ALA A 86 19.46 -5.20 2.44
CA ALA A 86 18.43 -6.10 1.91
C ALA A 86 18.93 -7.55 1.95
N ARG A 87 18.00 -8.48 1.76
CA ARG A 87 18.35 -9.90 1.55
C ARG A 87 18.89 -10.12 0.13
N GLU A 88 19.24 -11.35 -0.18
CA GLU A 88 19.74 -11.78 -1.49
C GLU A 88 18.84 -11.40 -2.67
N GLU A 89 17.54 -11.18 -2.41
CA GLU A 89 16.59 -10.73 -3.42
C GLU A 89 16.75 -9.25 -3.80
N GLY A 90 17.60 -8.49 -3.09
CA GLY A 90 17.87 -7.08 -3.34
C GLY A 90 16.81 -6.11 -2.80
N TYR A 91 15.80 -6.60 -2.06
CA TYR A 91 14.75 -5.80 -1.42
C TYR A 91 14.47 -6.27 0.03
N TYR A 92 13.72 -5.46 0.80
CA TYR A 92 13.39 -5.77 2.19
C TYR A 92 12.14 -6.65 2.29
N VAL A 93 12.23 -7.77 3.02
CA VAL A 93 11.11 -8.69 3.26
C VAL A 93 10.55 -8.52 4.68
N ASP A 94 11.41 -8.54 5.69
CA ASP A 94 11.06 -8.58 7.12
C ASP A 94 11.38 -7.27 7.87
N LYS A 95 12.11 -6.37 7.24
CA LYS A 95 12.51 -5.06 7.79
C LYS A 95 12.19 -3.92 6.83
N THR A 96 12.46 -2.71 7.23
CA THR A 96 12.41 -1.50 6.41
C THR A 96 13.83 -0.96 6.21
N PRO A 97 14.07 -0.11 5.21
CA PRO A 97 15.38 0.53 5.02
C PRO A 97 15.92 1.16 6.32
N ALA A 98 17.21 1.01 6.60
CA ALA A 98 17.86 1.56 7.80
C ALA A 98 18.09 3.08 7.71
N ASN A 99 17.13 3.84 7.18
CA ASN A 99 17.19 5.28 6.97
C ASN A 99 15.93 6.01 7.51
N ALA A 100 15.82 7.32 7.29
CA ALA A 100 14.71 8.11 7.81
C ALA A 100 13.34 7.70 7.22
N PHE A 101 13.30 7.40 5.94
CA PHE A 101 12.07 6.92 5.29
C PHE A 101 11.61 5.56 5.86
N GLY A 102 12.54 4.60 6.01
CA GLY A 102 12.22 3.31 6.61
C GLY A 102 11.78 3.42 8.08
N ARG A 103 12.33 4.35 8.86
CA ARG A 103 11.84 4.65 10.22
C ARG A 103 10.42 5.20 10.20
N SER A 104 10.06 6.03 9.20
CA SER A 104 8.69 6.53 9.03
C SER A 104 7.73 5.41 8.68
N LEU A 105 8.09 4.51 7.77
CA LEU A 105 7.31 3.31 7.45
C LEU A 105 7.08 2.44 8.69
N ASN A 106 8.13 2.18 9.46
CA ASN A 106 8.03 1.35 10.66
C ASN A 106 7.10 1.97 11.70
N ARG A 107 7.24 3.26 11.99
CA ARG A 107 6.44 3.98 12.99
C ARG A 107 4.96 4.08 12.59
N THR A 108 4.70 4.29 11.31
CA THR A 108 3.34 4.53 10.82
C THR A 108 2.57 3.22 10.62
N PHE A 109 3.23 2.18 10.15
CA PHE A 109 2.58 0.93 9.73
C PHE A 109 3.04 -0.28 10.52
N THR A 110 4.31 -0.66 10.45
CA THR A 110 4.80 -1.94 10.97
C THR A 110 4.58 -2.08 12.48
N SER A 111 4.84 -1.01 13.25
CA SER A 111 4.59 -1.00 14.71
C SER A 111 3.11 -1.09 15.08
N ARG A 112 2.21 -0.97 14.11
CA ARG A 112 0.76 -1.08 14.29
C ARG A 112 0.17 -2.33 13.64
N ASN A 113 1.01 -3.31 13.29
CA ASN A 113 0.62 -4.53 12.59
C ASN A 113 -0.06 -4.27 11.24
N ILE A 114 0.37 -3.22 10.54
CA ILE A 114 -0.02 -2.93 9.17
C ILE A 114 1.15 -3.34 8.28
N VAL A 115 0.87 -4.22 7.33
CA VAL A 115 1.84 -4.69 6.35
C VAL A 115 1.96 -3.64 5.24
N VAL A 116 3.18 -3.47 4.72
CA VAL A 116 3.43 -2.53 3.62
C VAL A 116 4.31 -3.16 2.55
N ASN A 117 3.96 -2.87 1.30
CA ASN A 117 4.86 -3.01 0.16
C ASN A 117 5.22 -1.62 -0.36
N VAL A 118 6.44 -1.47 -0.85
CA VAL A 118 6.90 -0.26 -1.54
C VAL A 118 7.51 -0.67 -2.87
N TYR A 119 6.90 -0.20 -3.94
CA TYR A 119 7.36 -0.41 -5.29
C TYR A 119 7.89 0.89 -5.88
N VAL A 120 8.92 0.77 -6.69
CA VAL A 120 9.51 1.87 -7.45
C VAL A 120 9.38 1.55 -8.92
N TYR A 121 8.63 2.36 -9.64
CA TYR A 121 8.47 2.23 -11.08
C TYR A 121 9.35 3.25 -11.77
N TYR A 122 9.98 2.85 -12.85
CA TYR A 122 10.89 3.67 -13.64
C TYR A 122 10.75 3.35 -15.12
N GLU A 123 11.19 4.26 -15.96
CA GLU A 123 11.20 4.07 -17.40
C GLU A 123 12.50 3.42 -17.87
N GLU A 124 12.39 2.40 -18.72
CA GLU A 124 13.49 1.75 -19.41
C GLU A 124 13.08 1.47 -20.86
N ALA A 125 13.76 2.09 -21.82
CA ALA A 125 13.51 1.92 -23.25
C ALA A 125 12.03 2.08 -23.67
N GLY A 126 11.34 3.09 -23.11
CA GLY A 126 9.93 3.38 -23.39
C GLY A 126 8.94 2.43 -22.70
N ARG A 127 9.39 1.67 -21.70
CA ARG A 127 8.54 0.76 -20.91
C ARG A 127 8.70 1.05 -19.43
N GLU A 128 7.57 0.96 -18.70
CA GLU A 128 7.61 1.01 -17.24
C GLU A 128 8.15 -0.32 -16.70
N LYS A 129 9.16 -0.23 -15.85
CA LYS A 129 9.75 -1.33 -15.09
C LYS A 129 9.51 -1.11 -13.61
N GLN A 130 9.62 -2.18 -12.83
CA GLN A 130 9.38 -2.16 -11.39
C GLN A 130 10.60 -2.71 -10.64
N GLN A 131 11.03 -1.96 -9.62
CA GLN A 131 11.94 -2.43 -8.58
C GLN A 131 11.17 -2.51 -7.26
N ARG A 132 11.23 -3.65 -6.58
CA ARG A 132 10.74 -3.77 -5.21
C ARG A 132 11.72 -3.10 -4.26
N MET A 133 11.21 -2.22 -3.38
CA MET A 133 11.99 -1.72 -2.25
C MET A 133 11.64 -2.50 -0.98
N VAL A 134 10.35 -2.62 -0.67
CA VAL A 134 9.84 -3.45 0.42
C VAL A 134 8.77 -4.36 -0.16
N TYR A 135 8.87 -5.66 0.12
CA TYR A 135 7.85 -6.62 -0.30
C TYR A 135 7.64 -7.69 0.78
N ARG A 136 6.46 -7.73 1.33
CA ARG A 136 6.07 -8.62 2.44
C ARG A 136 4.98 -9.61 2.08
N GLY A 137 4.68 -9.75 0.81
CA GLY A 137 3.68 -10.67 0.29
C GLY A 137 2.60 -9.98 -0.54
N GLU A 138 1.61 -10.76 -0.95
CA GLU A 138 0.49 -10.24 -1.74
C GLU A 138 -0.45 -9.40 -0.87
N PRO A 139 -0.88 -8.22 -1.34
CA PRO A 139 -1.86 -7.37 -0.65
C PRO A 139 -3.20 -8.07 -0.51
N SER A 140 -3.91 -7.81 0.59
CA SER A 140 -5.31 -8.25 0.76
C SER A 140 -6.27 -7.41 -0.08
N ASP A 141 -7.52 -7.89 -0.23
CA ASP A 141 -8.56 -7.19 -0.99
C ASP A 141 -8.90 -5.78 -0.44
N ASN A 142 -8.60 -5.54 0.85
CA ASN A 142 -8.80 -4.25 1.52
C ASN A 142 -7.51 -3.41 1.58
N ALA A 143 -6.53 -3.71 0.73
CA ALA A 143 -5.30 -2.93 0.66
C ALA A 143 -5.57 -1.55 0.06
N VAL A 144 -4.94 -0.54 0.63
CA VAL A 144 -4.96 0.83 0.11
C VAL A 144 -3.62 1.16 -0.51
N SER A 145 -3.62 2.04 -1.51
CA SER A 145 -2.40 2.49 -2.15
C SER A 145 -2.31 4.01 -2.21
N ALA A 146 -1.08 4.50 -2.11
CA ALA A 146 -0.73 5.89 -2.39
C ALA A 146 0.52 5.92 -3.25
N SER A 147 0.65 6.92 -4.10
CA SER A 147 1.82 7.07 -4.96
C SER A 147 2.30 8.51 -5.04
N THR A 148 3.59 8.66 -5.31
CA THR A 148 4.22 9.96 -5.58
C THR A 148 5.34 9.80 -6.60
N THR A 149 5.84 10.89 -7.14
CA THR A 149 6.92 10.89 -8.10
C THR A 149 8.15 11.61 -7.58
N VAL A 150 9.34 11.05 -7.90
CA VAL A 150 10.64 11.63 -7.58
C VAL A 150 11.46 11.70 -8.84
N THR A 151 11.81 12.89 -9.29
CA THR A 151 12.74 13.06 -10.40
C THR A 151 14.19 13.00 -9.90
N LEU A 152 14.97 12.10 -10.50
CA LEU A 152 16.41 12.04 -10.32
C LEU A 152 17.11 12.80 -11.43
N TYR A 153 18.22 13.43 -11.09
CA TYR A 153 19.04 14.21 -12.02
C TYR A 153 20.38 13.54 -12.24
N GLU A 154 20.97 13.78 -13.40
CA GLU A 154 22.32 13.32 -13.71
C GLU A 154 23.33 13.76 -12.63
N GLY A 155 24.26 12.87 -12.30
CA GLY A 155 25.24 13.11 -11.25
C GLY A 155 24.69 12.97 -9.81
N ALA A 156 23.45 12.55 -9.61
CA ALA A 156 22.97 12.19 -8.28
C ALA A 156 23.83 11.06 -7.70
N ARG A 157 24.20 11.20 -6.40
CA ARG A 157 25.03 10.23 -5.71
C ARG A 157 24.20 9.17 -5.02
N LEU A 158 24.68 7.95 -5.05
CA LEU A 158 24.19 6.89 -4.18
C LEU A 158 24.51 7.21 -2.72
N TYR A 159 23.85 6.50 -1.82
CA TYR A 159 24.14 6.57 -0.38
C TYR A 159 24.77 5.26 0.07
N ALA A 160 25.80 5.35 0.88
CA ALA A 160 26.45 4.22 1.51
C ALA A 160 25.60 3.62 2.63
N GLU A 161 25.99 2.46 3.14
CA GLU A 161 25.29 1.73 4.21
C GLU A 161 25.13 2.55 5.50
N ASP A 162 26.10 3.42 5.81
CA ASP A 162 26.03 4.33 6.96
C ASP A 162 25.12 5.55 6.73
N GLY A 163 24.49 5.66 5.54
CA GLY A 163 23.63 6.77 5.16
C GLY A 163 24.35 8.02 4.68
N SER A 164 25.69 8.00 4.56
CA SER A 164 26.46 9.10 3.98
C SER A 164 26.40 9.09 2.46
N PRO A 165 26.55 10.24 1.78
CA PRO A 165 26.66 10.26 0.32
C PRO A 165 27.92 9.50 -0.14
N ALA A 166 27.74 8.51 -1.02
CA ALA A 166 28.82 7.76 -1.63
C ALA A 166 29.59 8.62 -2.68
N THR A 167 30.71 8.13 -3.11
CA THR A 167 31.45 8.71 -4.26
C THR A 167 30.82 8.29 -5.59
N THR A 168 30.12 7.16 -5.61
CA THR A 168 29.43 6.59 -6.78
C THR A 168 28.22 7.43 -7.14
N THR A 169 28.09 7.78 -8.41
CA THR A 169 26.91 8.43 -9.00
C THR A 169 26.04 7.41 -9.72
N ILE A 170 24.76 7.75 -9.91
CA ILE A 170 23.86 6.93 -10.69
C ILE A 170 24.28 6.91 -12.16
N THR A 171 24.37 5.71 -12.74
CA THR A 171 24.60 5.42 -14.14
C THR A 171 23.79 4.18 -14.52
N ASN A 172 23.76 3.84 -15.81
CA ASN A 172 23.10 2.60 -16.25
C ASN A 172 23.70 1.32 -15.65
N ASP A 173 24.95 1.38 -15.21
CA ASP A 173 25.67 0.22 -14.67
C ASP A 173 25.64 0.18 -13.13
N THR A 174 25.37 1.31 -12.46
CA THR A 174 25.47 1.42 -11.00
C THR A 174 24.13 1.57 -10.29
N PHE A 175 23.03 1.69 -11.04
CA PHE A 175 21.71 1.93 -10.48
C PHE A 175 20.64 1.13 -11.21
N TYR A 176 19.60 0.69 -10.49
CA TYR A 176 18.52 -0.14 -11.05
C TYR A 176 17.67 0.55 -12.13
N ALA A 177 17.56 1.88 -12.08
CA ALA A 177 16.84 2.64 -13.10
C ALA A 177 17.87 3.25 -14.07
N PRO A 178 17.80 2.97 -15.38
CA PRO A 178 18.72 3.57 -16.35
C PRO A 178 18.36 5.03 -16.61
N ASN A 179 19.26 5.75 -17.32
CA ASN A 179 18.97 7.08 -17.85
C ASN A 179 17.92 6.95 -18.96
N ALA A 180 16.72 7.48 -18.72
CA ALA A 180 15.58 7.43 -19.65
C ALA A 180 15.25 8.79 -20.26
N THR A 181 15.93 9.86 -19.84
CA THR A 181 15.61 11.23 -20.26
C THR A 181 16.83 11.94 -20.82
N SER A 182 16.60 13.07 -21.46
CA SER A 182 17.65 13.98 -21.94
C SER A 182 17.48 15.34 -21.27
N GLY A 183 18.58 16.12 -21.17
CA GLY A 183 18.50 17.50 -20.69
C GLY A 183 18.68 17.66 -19.19
N GLY A 184 19.48 16.77 -18.55
CA GLY A 184 19.91 16.90 -17.15
C GLY A 184 19.05 16.17 -16.14
N SER A 185 17.81 15.78 -16.45
CA SER A 185 17.09 14.77 -15.68
C SER A 185 17.58 13.37 -16.07
N TYR A 186 17.59 12.45 -15.10
CA TYR A 186 18.05 11.08 -15.30
C TYR A 186 16.88 10.11 -15.51
N ASN A 187 15.94 10.08 -14.58
CA ASN A 187 14.72 9.29 -14.65
C ASN A 187 13.68 9.88 -13.69
N THR A 188 12.40 9.64 -13.96
CA THR A 188 11.31 9.98 -13.06
C THR A 188 10.76 8.71 -12.46
N LEU A 189 10.97 8.54 -11.15
CA LEU A 189 10.56 7.36 -10.41
C LEU A 189 9.19 7.59 -9.80
N ARG A 190 8.23 6.72 -10.06
CA ARG A 190 6.94 6.67 -9.35
C ARG A 190 7.08 5.68 -8.19
N VAL A 191 6.91 6.16 -6.98
CA VAL A 191 6.93 5.33 -5.78
C VAL A 191 5.50 5.05 -5.35
N GLU A 192 5.16 3.78 -5.23
CA GLU A 192 3.86 3.32 -4.76
C GLU A 192 4.03 2.59 -3.43
N LEU A 193 3.22 3.00 -2.45
CA LEU A 193 3.12 2.39 -1.14
C LEU A 193 1.75 1.73 -1.04
N ILE A 194 1.73 0.42 -0.81
CA ILE A 194 0.52 -0.37 -0.58
C ILE A 194 0.51 -0.81 0.87
N ALA A 195 -0.60 -0.57 1.58
CA ALA A 195 -0.74 -0.91 2.99
C ALA A 195 -2.02 -1.71 3.24
N TRP A 196 -1.92 -2.77 4.08
CA TRP A 196 -3.06 -3.60 4.47
C TRP A 196 -2.88 -4.22 5.85
N ARG A 197 -3.96 -4.71 6.43
CA ARG A 197 -3.94 -5.53 7.65
C ARG A 197 -4.07 -7.00 7.30
N GLN A 198 -3.30 -7.82 8.03
CA GLN A 198 -3.46 -9.26 8.04
C GLN A 198 -4.54 -9.67 9.04
#